data_6eb6b94db0bee7aef9f2bdf12397a623
#
_entry.id   6eb6b94db0bee7aef9f2bdf12397a623
#
_cell.length_a   1.000
_cell.length_b   1.000
_cell.length_c   1.000
_cell.angle_alpha   90.00
_cell.angle_beta   90.00
_cell.angle_gamma   90.00
#
_symmetry.space_group_name_H-M   'P 1'
#
loop_
_entity.id
_entity.type
_entity.pdbx_description
1 polymer ?
#
loop_
_entity_poly.entity_id
_entity_poly.type
_entity_poly.pdbx_seq_one_letter_code
_entity_poly.pdbx_strand_id
1 'polypeptide(L)'
;EISACLVGSEMCIRDRTDIHVSLNLDGTGRTEVHTGLGFFDHMLDQLGRHAGVDLSVFVTGDLQVDEHHTIEDTAIALGEAFARALGDKRGIGRYGFSLPMDDCLCRVALDFGGRPWLVWNATFHREKIGDMPTEMFYHFFKSFSDAARMNLNIQAEGTNEHHKIEGIFKALARALRMAVKRDITDRELPSTKGVL
;
A
#
# COMPACT_ATOMS: atom_id res chain seq x y z
N GLU A 1 -14.95 26.86 -5.16
CA GLU A 1 -13.89 26.29 -4.30
C GLU A 1 -14.29 24.86 -3.96
N ILE A 2 -13.94 23.91 -4.82
CA ILE A 2 -14.12 22.50 -4.51
C ILE A 2 -12.72 21.96 -4.35
N SER A 3 -12.27 21.87 -3.10
CA SER A 3 -11.18 20.95 -2.74
C SER A 3 -11.65 19.56 -3.16
N ALA A 4 -11.18 19.06 -4.28
CA ALA A 4 -11.47 17.69 -4.69
C ALA A 4 -10.75 16.77 -3.70
N CYS A 5 -11.47 16.28 -2.72
CA CYS A 5 -11.00 15.31 -1.75
C CYS A 5 -10.60 14.03 -2.51
N LEU A 6 -9.37 13.56 -2.30
CA LEU A 6 -8.88 12.31 -2.90
C LEU A 6 -9.39 11.11 -2.09
N VAL A 7 -10.66 10.77 -2.27
CA VAL A 7 -11.31 9.65 -1.59
C VAL A 7 -11.55 8.51 -2.57
N GLY A 8 -11.12 7.32 -2.20
CA GLY A 8 -11.47 6.07 -2.88
C GLY A 8 -12.13 5.11 -1.90
N SER A 9 -13.13 4.39 -2.35
CA SER A 9 -13.69 3.26 -1.63
C SER A 9 -13.81 2.07 -2.56
N GLU A 10 -13.57 0.89 -2.03
CA GLU A 10 -13.71 -0.38 -2.73
C GLU A 10 -14.50 -1.35 -1.87
N MET A 11 -15.43 -2.06 -2.49
CA MET A 11 -16.06 -3.25 -1.95
C MET A 11 -15.74 -4.39 -2.91
N CYS A 12 -14.97 -5.35 -2.45
CA CYS A 12 -14.65 -6.55 -3.21
C CYS A 12 -15.33 -7.75 -2.53
N ILE A 13 -16.32 -8.32 -3.19
CA ILE A 13 -16.93 -9.58 -2.77
C ILE A 13 -16.49 -10.61 -3.79
N ARG A 14 -15.67 -11.57 -3.35
CA ARG A 14 -15.28 -12.74 -4.10
C ARG A 14 -15.86 -13.97 -3.42
N ASP A 15 -15.84 -15.11 -4.07
CA ASP A 15 -16.46 -16.35 -3.57
C ASP A 15 -15.98 -16.74 -2.15
N ARG A 16 -14.84 -16.21 -1.70
CA ARG A 16 -14.17 -16.58 -0.45
C ARG A 16 -13.85 -15.40 0.47
N THR A 17 -14.01 -14.17 0.00
CA THR A 17 -13.65 -12.95 0.75
C THR A 17 -14.72 -11.87 0.59
N ASP A 18 -15.01 -11.17 1.67
CA ASP A 18 -15.82 -9.95 1.70
C ASP A 18 -14.95 -8.82 2.26
N ILE A 19 -14.68 -7.81 1.43
CA ILE A 19 -13.67 -6.79 1.71
C ILE A 19 -14.23 -5.41 1.46
N HIS A 20 -14.12 -4.55 2.47
CA HIS A 20 -14.45 -3.15 2.41
C HIS A 20 -13.22 -2.31 2.70
N VAL A 21 -12.79 -1.51 1.72
CA VAL A 21 -11.70 -0.54 1.87
C VAL A 21 -12.24 0.86 1.65
N SER A 22 -11.98 1.76 2.58
CA SER A 22 -12.19 3.20 2.42
C SER A 22 -10.89 3.95 2.65
N LEU A 23 -10.55 4.85 1.75
CA LEU A 23 -9.29 5.58 1.73
C LEU A 23 -9.52 7.06 1.46
N ASN A 24 -8.90 7.93 2.28
CA ASN A 24 -8.80 9.36 2.03
C ASN A 24 -7.32 9.75 2.00
N LEU A 25 -6.82 10.12 0.82
CA LEU A 25 -5.42 10.51 0.61
C LEU A 25 -5.08 11.87 1.25
N ASP A 26 -6.06 12.75 1.44
CA ASP A 26 -5.95 14.03 2.15
C ASP A 26 -6.25 13.87 3.66
N GLY A 27 -6.11 12.67 4.19
CA GLY A 27 -6.40 12.32 5.57
C GLY A 27 -5.37 12.81 6.57
N THR A 28 -5.54 12.35 7.81
CA THR A 28 -4.69 12.70 8.97
C THR A 28 -3.93 11.52 9.53
N GLY A 29 -4.07 10.34 8.93
CA GLY A 29 -3.46 9.08 9.38
C GLY A 29 -4.34 8.31 10.38
N ARG A 30 -5.65 8.50 10.34
CA ARG A 30 -6.58 7.67 11.12
C ARG A 30 -6.75 6.33 10.45
N THR A 31 -6.67 5.27 11.23
CA THR A 31 -6.76 3.90 10.72
C THR A 31 -7.75 3.08 11.53
N GLU A 32 -8.50 2.24 10.83
CA GLU A 32 -9.37 1.23 11.41
C GLU A 32 -9.26 -0.04 10.56
N VAL A 33 -8.60 -1.07 11.09
CA VAL A 33 -8.23 -2.26 10.32
C VAL A 33 -8.62 -3.53 11.05
N HIS A 34 -9.35 -4.40 10.37
CA HIS A 34 -9.85 -5.68 10.87
C HIS A 34 -9.83 -6.71 9.75
N THR A 35 -8.75 -7.49 9.65
CA THR A 35 -8.61 -8.57 8.64
C THR A 35 -8.73 -9.97 9.24
N GLY A 36 -8.73 -10.06 10.58
CA GLY A 36 -8.63 -11.33 11.30
C GLY A 36 -7.20 -11.85 11.47
N LEU A 37 -6.20 -11.16 10.92
CA LEU A 37 -4.78 -11.46 11.05
C LEU A 37 -4.10 -10.30 11.78
N GLY A 38 -3.74 -10.52 13.06
CA GLY A 38 -3.28 -9.43 13.94
C GLY A 38 -2.00 -8.74 13.44
N PHE A 39 -1.06 -9.50 12.88
CA PHE A 39 0.15 -8.92 12.32
C PHE A 39 -0.12 -8.14 11.02
N PHE A 40 -1.01 -8.63 10.19
CA PHE A 40 -1.40 -7.93 8.96
C PHE A 40 -2.16 -6.63 9.28
N ASP A 41 -3.07 -6.65 10.27
CA ASP A 41 -3.74 -5.45 10.78
C ASP A 41 -2.71 -4.40 11.21
N HIS A 42 -1.68 -4.82 11.97
CA HIS A 42 -0.60 -3.95 12.39
C HIS A 42 0.17 -3.35 11.20
N MET A 43 0.45 -4.14 10.14
CA MET A 43 1.13 -3.64 8.95
C MET A 43 0.30 -2.60 8.18
N LEU A 44 -0.99 -2.81 8.03
CA LEU A 44 -1.90 -1.86 7.38
C LEU A 44 -2.10 -0.58 8.23
N ASP A 45 -2.10 -0.71 9.56
CA ASP A 45 -2.09 0.45 10.47
C ASP A 45 -0.83 1.30 10.29
N GLN A 46 0.35 0.67 10.18
CA GLN A 46 1.60 1.38 9.87
C GLN A 46 1.50 2.09 8.51
N LEU A 47 0.91 1.43 7.51
CA LEU A 47 0.74 2.02 6.19
C LEU A 47 -0.09 3.31 6.26
N GLY A 48 -1.29 3.26 6.82
CA GLY A 48 -2.18 4.42 6.91
C GLY A 48 -1.59 5.56 7.72
N ARG A 49 -1.08 5.27 8.92
CA ARG A 49 -0.50 6.28 9.82
C ARG A 49 0.70 6.99 9.21
N HIS A 50 1.66 6.25 8.68
CA HIS A 50 2.89 6.84 8.14
C HIS A 50 2.69 7.49 6.77
N ALA A 51 1.73 7.03 5.98
CA ALA A 51 1.31 7.71 4.76
C ALA A 51 0.54 9.00 5.06
N GLY A 52 -0.05 9.11 6.26
CA GLY A 52 -0.90 10.24 6.63
C GLY A 52 -2.26 10.21 5.94
N VAL A 53 -2.69 9.03 5.50
CA VAL A 53 -4.00 8.81 4.89
C VAL A 53 -4.98 8.27 5.91
N ASP A 54 -6.26 8.62 5.80
CA ASP A 54 -7.28 7.94 6.59
C ASP A 54 -7.65 6.64 5.87
N LEU A 55 -7.59 5.52 6.60
CA LEU A 55 -7.73 4.17 6.04
C LEU A 55 -8.65 3.32 6.92
N SER A 56 -9.72 2.80 6.34
CA SER A 56 -10.56 1.77 6.94
C SER A 56 -10.49 0.50 6.09
N VAL A 57 -10.23 -0.65 6.73
CA VAL A 57 -10.17 -1.96 6.08
C VAL A 57 -10.92 -2.97 6.94
N PHE A 58 -11.98 -3.54 6.40
CA PHE A 58 -12.75 -4.60 7.03
C PHE A 58 -12.78 -5.81 6.11
N VAL A 59 -12.35 -6.95 6.59
CA VAL A 59 -12.24 -8.18 5.81
C VAL A 59 -12.84 -9.35 6.57
N THR A 60 -13.68 -10.12 5.88
CA THR A 60 -14.08 -11.45 6.28
C THR A 60 -13.61 -12.42 5.20
N GLY A 61 -12.63 -13.25 5.50
CA GLY A 61 -12.05 -14.23 4.59
C GLY A 61 -12.15 -15.66 5.11
N ASP A 62 -11.72 -16.60 4.28
CA ASP A 62 -11.75 -18.03 4.55
C ASP A 62 -10.50 -18.50 5.34
N LEU A 63 -10.17 -17.81 6.45
CA LEU A 63 -8.99 -18.10 7.28
C LEU A 63 -8.91 -19.54 7.82
N GLN A 64 -10.02 -20.30 7.76
CA GLN A 64 -10.03 -21.73 8.06
C GLN A 64 -9.33 -22.56 6.97
N VAL A 65 -9.10 -22.00 5.78
CA VAL A 65 -8.31 -22.60 4.69
C VAL A 65 -6.85 -22.18 4.87
N ASP A 66 -6.58 -20.90 4.65
CA ASP A 66 -5.29 -20.25 4.95
C ASP A 66 -5.43 -18.70 4.91
N GLU A 67 -4.32 -17.99 5.00
CA GLU A 67 -4.26 -16.53 4.99
C GLU A 67 -4.20 -15.94 3.56
N HIS A 68 -3.96 -16.76 2.54
CA HIS A 68 -3.60 -16.33 1.19
C HIS A 68 -4.66 -15.41 0.58
N HIS A 69 -5.91 -15.89 0.48
CA HIS A 69 -7.00 -15.12 -0.15
C HIS A 69 -7.26 -13.81 0.59
N THR A 70 -7.25 -13.84 1.93
CA THR A 70 -7.44 -12.65 2.77
C THR A 70 -6.39 -11.59 2.46
N ILE A 71 -5.11 -11.95 2.39
CA ILE A 71 -4.01 -11.01 2.16
C ILE A 71 -3.98 -10.51 0.72
N GLU A 72 -4.10 -11.41 -0.25
CA GLU A 72 -4.04 -11.05 -1.67
C GLU A 72 -5.20 -10.16 -2.09
N ASP A 73 -6.43 -10.56 -1.77
CA ASP A 73 -7.63 -9.81 -2.14
C ASP A 73 -7.69 -8.45 -1.41
N THR A 74 -7.21 -8.37 -0.17
CA THR A 74 -7.06 -7.07 0.52
C THR A 74 -6.05 -6.17 -0.20
N ALA A 75 -4.94 -6.72 -0.67
CA ALA A 75 -3.95 -5.95 -1.43
C ALA A 75 -4.54 -5.40 -2.73
N ILE A 76 -5.33 -6.21 -3.44
CA ILE A 76 -6.01 -5.82 -4.68
C ILE A 76 -7.01 -4.69 -4.39
N ALA A 77 -7.90 -4.88 -3.41
CA ALA A 77 -8.91 -3.89 -3.05
C ALA A 77 -8.28 -2.57 -2.61
N LEU A 78 -7.21 -2.63 -1.81
CA LEU A 78 -6.45 -1.45 -1.39
C LEU A 78 -5.81 -0.74 -2.59
N GLY A 79 -5.19 -1.48 -3.51
CA GLY A 79 -4.59 -0.92 -4.73
C GLY A 79 -5.63 -0.24 -5.63
N GLU A 80 -6.80 -0.85 -5.81
CA GLU A 80 -7.90 -0.26 -6.56
C GLU A 80 -8.44 1.01 -5.89
N ALA A 81 -8.55 1.03 -4.56
CA ALA A 81 -8.94 2.22 -3.81
C ALA A 81 -7.93 3.37 -4.03
N PHE A 82 -6.63 3.10 -4.03
CA PHE A 82 -5.60 4.09 -4.39
C PHE A 82 -5.76 4.57 -5.83
N ALA A 83 -5.92 3.66 -6.78
CA ALA A 83 -6.08 4.02 -8.19
C ALA A 83 -7.30 4.92 -8.42
N ARG A 84 -8.43 4.64 -7.75
CA ARG A 84 -9.65 5.46 -7.82
C ARG A 84 -9.45 6.82 -7.15
N ALA A 85 -8.87 6.85 -5.95
CA ALA A 85 -8.61 8.10 -5.23
C ALA A 85 -7.67 9.04 -5.99
N LEU A 86 -6.67 8.51 -6.69
CA LEU A 86 -5.75 9.30 -7.52
C LEU A 86 -6.40 9.90 -8.77
N GLY A 87 -7.48 9.29 -9.25
CA GLY A 87 -8.24 9.79 -10.41
C GLY A 87 -7.37 10.01 -11.64
N ASP A 88 -7.42 11.20 -12.21
CA ASP A 88 -6.64 11.61 -13.39
C ASP A 88 -5.18 11.95 -13.09
N LYS A 89 -4.78 11.88 -11.82
CA LYS A 89 -3.41 12.10 -11.31
C LYS A 89 -2.86 13.51 -11.57
N ARG A 90 -3.71 14.49 -11.84
CA ARG A 90 -3.24 15.88 -12.02
C ARG A 90 -2.79 16.49 -10.70
N GLY A 91 -1.67 17.18 -10.72
CA GLY A 91 -1.11 17.90 -9.58
C GLY A 91 -0.55 16.99 -8.47
N ILE A 92 -0.42 15.66 -8.68
CA ILE A 92 0.23 14.78 -7.70
C ILE A 92 1.76 14.82 -7.86
N GLY A 93 2.49 14.51 -6.78
CA GLY A 93 3.95 14.37 -6.81
C GLY A 93 4.43 13.21 -7.67
N ARG A 94 3.58 12.22 -7.94
CA ARG A 94 3.80 11.01 -8.73
C ARG A 94 4.86 10.06 -8.17
N TYR A 95 6.00 10.58 -7.72
CA TYR A 95 7.15 9.80 -7.25
C TYR A 95 7.32 9.87 -5.74
N GLY A 96 7.83 8.80 -5.13
CA GLY A 96 8.20 8.78 -3.73
C GLY A 96 9.28 7.74 -3.42
N PHE A 97 10.04 7.99 -2.33
CA PHE A 97 11.11 7.11 -1.85
C PHE A 97 11.34 7.31 -0.36
N SER A 98 11.86 6.30 0.33
CA SER A 98 12.12 6.34 1.77
C SER A 98 13.15 5.32 2.26
N LEU A 99 13.58 5.47 3.52
CA LEU A 99 14.73 4.84 4.18
C LEU A 99 14.43 4.44 5.66
N PRO A 100 15.36 4.22 6.53
CA PRO A 100 15.70 3.09 7.40
C PRO A 100 14.74 2.78 8.57
N MET A 101 14.89 1.60 9.22
CA MET A 101 14.28 1.23 10.49
C MET A 101 15.23 0.38 11.35
N ASP A 102 15.70 0.92 12.48
CA ASP A 102 16.63 0.30 13.45
C ASP A 102 17.83 -0.39 12.79
N ASP A 103 17.92 -1.73 12.95
CA ASP A 103 18.96 -2.56 12.32
C ASP A 103 18.73 -2.79 10.83
N CYS A 104 17.57 -2.35 10.28
CA CYS A 104 17.17 -2.58 8.91
C CYS A 104 17.27 -1.32 8.06
N LEU A 105 17.73 -1.48 6.84
CA LEU A 105 17.69 -0.46 5.81
C LEU A 105 16.66 -0.85 4.76
N CYS A 106 15.54 -0.12 4.72
CA CYS A 106 14.46 -0.37 3.78
C CYS A 106 14.36 0.80 2.81
N ARG A 107 14.50 0.52 1.53
CA ARG A 107 14.37 1.50 0.44
C ARG A 107 13.16 1.14 -0.37
N VAL A 108 12.24 2.08 -0.50
CA VAL A 108 11.07 1.95 -1.36
C VAL A 108 11.03 3.15 -2.30
N ALA A 109 10.94 2.88 -3.58
CA ALA A 109 10.70 3.89 -4.61
C ALA A 109 9.47 3.50 -5.41
N LEU A 110 8.61 4.46 -5.73
CA LEU A 110 7.40 4.22 -6.51
C LEU A 110 7.15 5.30 -7.56
N ASP A 111 6.41 4.91 -8.61
CA ASP A 111 5.95 5.78 -9.68
C ASP A 111 4.51 5.39 -10.08
N PHE A 112 3.56 6.29 -9.92
CA PHE A 112 2.18 6.14 -10.39
C PHE A 112 2.05 6.35 -11.92
N GLY A 113 3.00 5.84 -12.67
CA GLY A 113 3.09 5.96 -14.13
C GLY A 113 2.09 5.12 -14.93
N GLY A 114 1.12 4.47 -14.29
CA GLY A 114 0.06 3.69 -14.94
C GLY A 114 0.49 2.30 -15.43
N ARG A 115 1.75 1.94 -15.30
CA ARG A 115 2.32 0.65 -15.70
C ARG A 115 2.84 -0.10 -14.48
N PRO A 116 2.12 -1.14 -14.01
CA PRO A 116 2.50 -1.88 -12.84
C PRO A 116 3.79 -2.67 -13.07
N TRP A 117 4.69 -2.65 -12.11
CA TRP A 117 5.88 -3.47 -12.09
C TRP A 117 6.45 -3.54 -10.68
N LEU A 118 6.60 -4.72 -10.11
CA LEU A 118 7.26 -4.91 -8.83
C LEU A 118 8.70 -5.38 -9.03
N VAL A 119 9.66 -4.66 -8.44
CA VAL A 119 11.01 -5.16 -8.16
C VAL A 119 11.11 -5.44 -6.67
N TRP A 120 11.37 -6.70 -6.32
CA TRP A 120 11.45 -7.15 -4.95
C TRP A 120 12.85 -7.68 -4.63
N ASN A 121 13.54 -7.02 -3.74
CA ASN A 121 14.87 -7.40 -3.28
C ASN A 121 14.88 -7.39 -1.73
N ALA A 122 14.15 -8.33 -1.15
CA ALA A 122 14.11 -8.57 0.29
C ALA A 122 13.98 -10.07 0.53
N THR A 123 14.83 -10.60 1.41
CA THR A 123 14.87 -12.03 1.75
C THR A 123 14.40 -12.23 3.18
N PHE A 124 13.55 -13.22 3.38
CA PHE A 124 13.06 -13.68 4.67
C PHE A 124 13.38 -15.17 4.83
N HIS A 125 13.77 -15.58 6.04
CA HIS A 125 14.15 -16.96 6.35
C HIS A 125 13.18 -17.61 7.33
N ARG A 126 12.44 -16.82 8.10
CA ARG A 126 11.38 -17.31 8.97
C ARG A 126 10.16 -17.67 8.12
N GLU A 127 9.51 -18.75 8.48
CA GLU A 127 8.28 -19.20 7.82
C GLU A 127 7.13 -18.20 8.03
N LYS A 128 7.00 -17.68 9.26
CA LYS A 128 5.97 -16.69 9.63
C LYS A 128 6.55 -15.59 10.51
N ILE A 129 5.92 -14.41 10.45
CA ILE A 129 6.10 -13.32 11.40
C ILE A 129 4.71 -12.97 11.95
N GLY A 130 4.52 -13.15 13.27
CA GLY A 130 3.17 -13.19 13.81
C GLY A 130 2.38 -14.34 13.18
N ASP A 131 1.20 -14.05 12.69
CA ASP A 131 0.29 -14.95 11.99
C ASP A 131 0.44 -14.90 10.46
N MET A 132 1.30 -14.03 9.94
CA MET A 132 1.47 -13.81 8.50
C MET A 132 2.65 -14.62 7.93
N PRO A 133 2.43 -15.52 6.96
CA PRO A 133 3.50 -16.21 6.24
C PRO A 133 4.39 -15.21 5.48
N THR A 134 5.69 -15.43 5.51
CA THR A 134 6.64 -14.49 4.88
C THR A 134 6.59 -14.48 3.36
N GLU A 135 6.15 -15.57 2.73
CA GLU A 135 5.89 -15.61 1.29
C GLU A 135 4.78 -14.64 0.88
N MET A 136 3.80 -14.37 1.76
CA MET A 136 2.70 -13.46 1.50
C MET A 136 3.13 -11.98 1.44
N PHE A 137 4.32 -11.63 1.92
CA PHE A 137 4.85 -10.28 1.75
C PHE A 137 5.02 -9.92 0.29
N TYR A 138 5.68 -10.78 -0.49
CA TYR A 138 5.81 -10.58 -1.93
C TYR A 138 4.45 -10.51 -2.63
N HIS A 139 3.54 -11.43 -2.31
CA HIS A 139 2.20 -11.47 -2.90
C HIS A 139 1.41 -10.20 -2.61
N PHE A 140 1.45 -9.70 -1.36
CA PHE A 140 0.81 -8.45 -0.99
C PHE A 140 1.30 -7.28 -1.87
N PHE A 141 2.63 -7.06 -1.92
CA PHE A 141 3.18 -5.93 -2.67
C PHE A 141 2.99 -6.08 -4.18
N LYS A 142 2.99 -7.31 -4.69
CA LYS A 142 2.72 -7.59 -6.12
C LYS A 142 1.28 -7.21 -6.48
N SER A 143 0.31 -7.73 -5.75
CA SER A 143 -1.11 -7.47 -5.99
C SER A 143 -1.46 -5.99 -5.78
N PHE A 144 -0.90 -5.37 -4.74
CA PHE A 144 -1.06 -3.94 -4.51
C PHE A 144 -0.47 -3.08 -5.63
N SER A 145 0.74 -3.39 -6.09
CA SER A 145 1.40 -2.68 -7.21
C SER A 145 0.58 -2.78 -8.49
N ASP A 146 0.07 -3.97 -8.79
CA ASP A 146 -0.73 -4.22 -10.00
C ASP A 146 -2.05 -3.45 -9.95
N ALA A 147 -2.79 -3.56 -8.86
CA ALA A 147 -4.10 -2.93 -8.71
C ALA A 147 -4.01 -1.39 -8.64
N ALA A 148 -2.99 -0.86 -7.96
CA ALA A 148 -2.72 0.58 -7.91
C ALA A 148 -2.11 1.13 -9.22
N ARG A 149 -1.79 0.27 -10.17
CA ARG A 149 -1.13 0.63 -11.45
C ARG A 149 0.15 1.44 -11.25
N MET A 150 0.95 1.04 -10.28
CA MET A 150 2.21 1.70 -9.96
C MET A 150 3.42 0.80 -10.22
N ASN A 151 4.53 1.43 -10.59
CA ASN A 151 5.83 0.80 -10.50
C ASN A 151 6.32 0.88 -9.06
N LEU A 152 6.77 -0.24 -8.49
CA LEU A 152 7.19 -0.33 -7.11
C LEU A 152 8.52 -1.07 -7.02
N ASN A 153 9.52 -0.43 -6.42
CA ASN A 153 10.84 -1.01 -6.22
C ASN A 153 11.13 -1.05 -4.71
N ILE A 154 11.34 -2.26 -4.19
CA ILE A 154 11.57 -2.52 -2.77
C ILE A 154 12.92 -3.21 -2.61
N GLN A 155 13.75 -2.66 -1.73
CA GLN A 155 14.98 -3.26 -1.26
C GLN A 155 15.02 -3.20 0.27
N ALA A 156 15.32 -4.32 0.93
CA ALA A 156 15.46 -4.35 2.39
C ALA A 156 16.60 -5.26 2.82
N GLU A 157 17.43 -4.74 3.71
CA GLU A 157 18.55 -5.40 4.35
C GLU A 157 18.41 -5.27 5.87
N GLY A 158 18.87 -6.24 6.63
CA GLY A 158 18.82 -6.27 8.09
C GLY A 158 18.68 -7.68 8.63
N THR A 159 18.82 -7.84 9.93
CA THR A 159 18.83 -9.15 10.60
C THR A 159 17.51 -9.49 11.26
N ASN A 160 16.82 -8.52 11.85
CA ASN A 160 15.51 -8.74 12.46
C ASN A 160 14.41 -8.67 11.38
N GLU A 161 13.82 -9.80 11.08
CA GLU A 161 12.83 -9.90 10.00
C GLU A 161 11.51 -9.21 10.29
N HIS A 162 11.13 -9.06 11.58
CA HIS A 162 10.00 -8.23 11.98
C HIS A 162 10.28 -6.74 11.64
N HIS A 163 11.43 -6.21 12.06
CA HIS A 163 11.86 -4.86 11.72
C HIS A 163 11.96 -4.65 10.21
N LYS A 164 12.44 -5.67 9.49
CA LYS A 164 12.57 -5.60 8.03
C LYS A 164 11.22 -5.41 7.34
N ILE A 165 10.22 -6.25 7.64
CA ILE A 165 8.92 -6.10 6.99
C ILE A 165 8.17 -4.86 7.47
N GLU A 166 8.20 -4.54 8.76
CA GLU A 166 7.61 -3.30 9.27
C GLU A 166 8.29 -2.07 8.66
N GLY A 167 9.62 -2.10 8.51
CA GLY A 167 10.39 -1.07 7.83
C GLY A 167 9.98 -0.90 6.37
N ILE A 168 9.70 -1.99 5.63
CA ILE A 168 9.18 -1.93 4.27
C ILE A 168 7.81 -1.24 4.22
N PHE A 169 6.87 -1.59 5.10
CA PHE A 169 5.55 -0.95 5.15
C PHE A 169 5.64 0.54 5.51
N LYS A 170 6.48 0.91 6.47
CA LYS A 170 6.74 2.33 6.81
C LYS A 170 7.40 3.09 5.67
N ALA A 171 8.37 2.47 4.99
CA ALA A 171 9.04 3.08 3.85
C ALA A 171 8.06 3.28 2.67
N LEU A 172 7.21 2.28 2.37
CA LEU A 172 6.14 2.41 1.39
C LEU A 172 5.18 3.55 1.77
N ALA A 173 4.74 3.59 3.03
CA ALA A 173 3.84 4.62 3.52
C ALA A 173 4.40 6.04 3.32
N ARG A 174 5.68 6.23 3.63
CA ARG A 174 6.36 7.52 3.42
C ARG A 174 6.54 7.85 1.95
N ALA A 175 6.84 6.87 1.11
CA ALA A 175 6.92 7.05 -0.33
C ALA A 175 5.55 7.42 -0.93
N LEU A 176 4.47 6.74 -0.50
CA LEU A 176 3.10 7.08 -0.87
C LEU A 176 2.75 8.51 -0.49
N ARG A 177 3.04 8.93 0.76
CA ARG A 177 2.79 10.30 1.23
C ARG A 177 3.45 11.35 0.34
N MET A 178 4.64 11.08 -0.17
CA MET A 178 5.33 11.98 -1.10
C MET A 178 4.66 12.00 -2.47
N ALA A 179 4.33 10.82 -2.98
CA ALA A 179 3.80 10.64 -4.32
C ALA A 179 2.37 11.16 -4.50
N VAL A 180 1.52 11.03 -3.48
CA VAL A 180 0.12 11.49 -3.51
C VAL A 180 -0.04 12.96 -3.14
N LYS A 181 1.02 13.61 -2.63
CA LYS A 181 0.97 15.02 -2.27
C LYS A 181 0.57 15.84 -3.48
N ARG A 182 -0.48 16.65 -3.34
CA ARG A 182 -0.97 17.56 -4.37
C ARG A 182 -0.38 18.95 -4.22
N ASP A 183 -0.04 19.53 -5.37
CA ASP A 183 0.09 20.97 -5.51
C ASP A 183 -1.21 21.51 -6.14
N ILE A 184 -2.00 22.25 -5.37
CA ILE A 184 -3.27 22.82 -5.83
C ILE A 184 -3.08 23.94 -6.86
N THR A 185 -1.87 24.46 -6.98
CA THR A 185 -1.50 25.49 -7.95
C THR A 185 -1.00 24.91 -9.27
N ASP A 186 -0.49 23.67 -9.23
CA ASP A 186 -0.08 22.92 -10.42
C ASP A 186 -1.19 21.95 -10.83
N ARG A 187 -1.79 22.21 -11.99
CA ARG A 187 -2.84 21.36 -12.58
C ARG A 187 -2.35 20.55 -13.76
N GLU A 188 -1.05 20.57 -14.01
CA GLU A 188 -0.48 19.80 -15.10
C GLU A 188 -0.42 18.32 -14.79
N LEU A 189 -0.57 17.51 -15.82
CA LEU A 189 -0.31 16.07 -15.70
C LEU A 189 1.21 15.87 -15.66
N PRO A 190 1.78 15.22 -14.62
CA PRO A 190 3.24 15.03 -14.53
C PRO A 190 3.73 13.96 -15.52
N SER A 191 3.50 14.21 -16.81
CA SER A 191 3.84 13.31 -17.92
C SER A 191 4.08 14.07 -19.21
N THR A 192 5.23 13.86 -19.81
CA THR A 192 5.54 14.41 -21.14
C THR A 192 4.75 13.73 -22.26
N LYS A 193 4.09 12.59 -21.98
CA LYS A 193 3.27 11.85 -22.94
C LYS A 193 1.80 12.25 -22.91
N GLY A 194 1.38 13.11 -21.97
CA GLY A 194 0.00 13.54 -21.80
C GLY A 194 -0.96 12.48 -21.24
N VAL A 195 -0.43 11.32 -20.82
CA VAL A 195 -1.17 10.22 -20.20
C VAL A 195 -0.33 9.57 -19.08
N LEU A 196 -1.02 8.99 -18.10
CA LEU A 196 -0.46 8.16 -17.03
C LEU A 196 -1.31 6.91 -16.80
#